data_f4a352a6f6e3e54d881b71d3f2c32e45
#
_entry.id   f4a352a6f6e3e54d881b71d3f2c32e45
#
_cell.length_a   1.000
_cell.length_b   1.000
_cell.length_c   1.000
_cell.angle_alpha   90.00
_cell.angle_beta   90.00
_cell.angle_gamma   90.00
#
_symmetry.space_group_name_H-M   'P 1'
#
loop_
_entity.id
_entity.type
_entity.pdbx_description
1 polymer ?
#
loop_
_entity_poly.entity_id
_entity_poly.type
_entity_poly.pdbx_seq_one_letter_code
_entity_poly.pdbx_strand_id
1 'polypeptide(L)'
;MEAFDFSNNAVNVLNSIFSAVMGIAYPLIIQAIERLDEKYDSPRIAKLCKEETSFKTYQIMIVISIAFAFVSLYYPKIVDGHDLLMNIFVTIHSLIILTLLYSMIKIVNMILDYYDPNSLIDHISNYLMDYDNEREE
;
A
#
# COMPACT_ATOMS: atom_id res chain seq x y z
N MET A 1 -15.04 16.35 -26.83
CA MET A 1 -16.07 15.56 -26.15
C MET A 1 -15.58 14.15 -25.86
N GLU A 2 -15.05 13.39 -26.82
CA GLU A 2 -14.55 12.03 -26.59
C GLU A 2 -13.38 11.92 -25.60
N ALA A 3 -12.41 12.84 -25.58
CA ALA A 3 -11.27 12.82 -24.68
C ALA A 3 -11.69 13.03 -23.20
N PHE A 4 -12.70 13.85 -22.95
CA PHE A 4 -13.24 14.08 -21.61
C PHE A 4 -13.96 12.86 -21.06
N ASP A 5 -14.74 12.17 -21.90
CA ASP A 5 -15.43 10.94 -21.53
C ASP A 5 -14.43 9.81 -21.22
N PHE A 6 -13.34 9.73 -21.97
CA PHE A 6 -12.27 8.76 -21.71
C PHE A 6 -11.59 9.02 -20.35
N SER A 7 -11.26 10.27 -20.05
CA SER A 7 -10.59 10.64 -18.79
C SER A 7 -11.48 10.39 -17.57
N ASN A 8 -12.77 10.67 -17.64
CA ASN A 8 -13.73 10.35 -16.59
C ASN A 8 -13.88 8.85 -16.36
N ASN A 9 -13.92 8.06 -17.43
CA ASN A 9 -13.94 6.60 -17.32
C ASN A 9 -12.65 6.06 -16.68
N ALA A 10 -11.48 6.60 -17.01
CA ALA A 10 -10.21 6.25 -16.41
C ALA A 10 -10.20 6.51 -14.88
N VAL A 11 -10.67 7.68 -14.44
CA VAL A 11 -10.80 8.01 -13.01
C VAL A 11 -11.72 7.00 -12.29
N ASN A 12 -12.85 6.64 -12.88
CA ASN A 12 -13.77 5.67 -12.31
C ASN A 12 -13.13 4.27 -12.17
N VAL A 13 -12.38 3.83 -13.18
CA VAL A 13 -11.64 2.56 -13.14
C VAL A 13 -10.59 2.59 -12.04
N LEU A 14 -9.79 3.65 -11.92
CA LEU A 14 -8.78 3.83 -10.89
C LEU A 14 -9.39 3.79 -9.48
N ASN A 15 -10.50 4.49 -9.27
CA ASN A 15 -11.23 4.45 -8.00
C ASN A 15 -11.81 3.06 -7.69
N SER A 16 -12.24 2.31 -8.69
CA SER A 16 -12.72 0.93 -8.53
C SER A 16 -11.59 -0.02 -8.10
N ILE A 17 -10.40 0.11 -8.72
CA ILE A 17 -9.21 -0.65 -8.33
C ILE A 17 -8.83 -0.31 -6.88
N PHE A 18 -8.76 0.98 -6.54
CA PHE A 18 -8.49 1.43 -5.18
C PHE A 18 -9.49 0.85 -4.17
N SER A 19 -10.79 0.89 -4.47
CA SER A 19 -11.84 0.34 -3.61
C SER A 19 -11.69 -1.16 -3.40
N ALA A 20 -11.31 -1.91 -4.44
CA ALA A 20 -11.04 -3.34 -4.33
C ALA A 20 -9.82 -3.63 -3.43
N VAL A 21 -8.74 -2.85 -3.56
CA VAL A 21 -7.56 -2.96 -2.69
C VAL A 21 -7.94 -2.69 -1.24
N MET A 22 -8.70 -1.63 -0.97
CA MET A 22 -9.10 -1.26 0.38
C MET A 22 -10.15 -2.21 0.97
N GLY A 23 -11.10 -2.68 0.18
CA GLY A 23 -12.20 -3.51 0.67
C GLY A 23 -11.81 -4.98 0.85
N ILE A 24 -10.87 -5.49 0.10
CA ILE A 24 -10.53 -6.92 0.09
C ILE A 24 -9.06 -7.16 0.48
N ALA A 25 -8.11 -6.56 -0.24
CA ALA A 25 -6.69 -6.87 -0.07
C ALA A 25 -6.15 -6.40 1.27
N TYR A 26 -6.48 -5.18 1.70
CA TYR A 26 -6.00 -4.64 2.98
C TYR A 26 -6.45 -5.48 4.19
N PRO A 27 -7.74 -5.82 4.37
CA PRO A 27 -8.17 -6.71 5.45
C PRO A 27 -7.50 -8.09 5.41
N LEU A 28 -7.28 -8.68 4.23
CA LEU A 28 -6.58 -9.96 4.10
C LEU A 28 -5.12 -9.87 4.53
N ILE A 29 -4.42 -8.78 4.18
CA ILE A 29 -3.05 -8.53 4.63
C ILE A 29 -2.99 -8.44 6.16
N ILE A 30 -3.89 -7.68 6.78
CA ILE A 30 -3.94 -7.56 8.25
C ILE A 30 -4.20 -8.91 8.91
N GLN A 31 -5.18 -9.68 8.41
CA GLN A 31 -5.46 -11.02 8.92
C GLN A 31 -4.27 -11.98 8.76
N ALA A 32 -3.54 -11.90 7.64
CA ALA A 32 -2.36 -12.72 7.41
C ALA A 32 -1.25 -12.39 8.43
N ILE A 33 -1.06 -11.11 8.76
CA ILE A 33 -0.10 -10.67 9.78
C ILE A 33 -0.53 -11.14 11.18
N GLU A 34 -1.82 -11.05 11.53
CA GLU A 34 -2.33 -11.49 12.82
C GLU A 34 -2.18 -13.03 13.01
N ARG A 35 -2.36 -13.81 11.95
CA ARG A 35 -2.13 -15.26 11.98
C ARG A 35 -0.65 -15.65 12.18
N LEU A 36 0.31 -14.76 11.98
CA LEU A 36 1.70 -15.03 12.34
C LEU A 36 1.87 -15.22 13.86
N ASP A 37 1.17 -14.44 14.67
CA ASP A 37 1.20 -14.61 16.12
C ASP A 37 0.62 -15.96 16.55
N GLU A 38 -0.46 -16.41 15.93
CA GLU A 38 -1.05 -17.72 16.17
C GLU A 38 -0.10 -18.85 15.76
N LYS A 39 0.56 -18.71 14.60
CA LYS A 39 1.47 -19.73 14.07
C LYS A 39 2.70 -19.94 14.95
N TYR A 40 3.25 -18.87 15.50
CA TYR A 40 4.50 -18.92 16.27
C TYR A 40 4.28 -18.83 17.79
N ASP A 41 3.01 -18.78 18.24
CA ASP A 41 2.61 -18.60 19.64
C ASP A 41 3.34 -17.42 20.31
N SER A 42 3.48 -16.33 19.55
CA SER A 42 4.24 -15.16 19.98
C SER A 42 3.62 -13.83 19.47
N PRO A 43 3.10 -12.98 20.37
CA PRO A 43 2.50 -11.70 20.00
C PRO A 43 3.51 -10.66 19.46
N ARG A 44 4.79 -11.02 19.42
CA ARG A 44 5.87 -10.13 18.98
C ARG A 44 6.08 -10.16 17.48
N ILE A 45 5.72 -11.26 16.81
CA ILE A 45 6.02 -11.45 15.39
C ILE A 45 5.18 -10.53 14.52
N ALA A 46 3.87 -10.43 14.76
CA ALA A 46 3.04 -9.47 14.05
C ALA A 46 3.47 -8.02 14.30
N LYS A 47 3.98 -7.71 15.51
CA LYS A 47 4.53 -6.40 15.82
C LYS A 47 5.76 -6.09 14.98
N LEU A 48 6.72 -7.01 14.89
CA LEU A 48 7.92 -6.87 14.06
C LEU A 48 7.55 -6.66 12.59
N CYS A 49 6.62 -7.47 12.06
CA CYS A 49 6.13 -7.34 10.70
C CYS A 49 5.50 -5.95 10.45
N LYS A 50 4.75 -5.39 11.41
CA LYS A 50 4.16 -4.04 11.32
C LYS A 50 5.19 -2.91 11.45
N GLU A 51 6.32 -3.15 12.09
CA GLU A 51 7.42 -2.18 12.22
C GLU A 51 8.30 -2.11 10.97
N GLU A 52 8.24 -3.10 10.09
CA GLU A 52 8.96 -3.14 8.82
C GLU A 52 8.68 -1.93 7.93
N THR A 53 9.74 -1.43 7.30
CA THR A 53 9.65 -0.28 6.38
C THR A 53 8.67 -0.52 5.25
N SER A 54 8.56 -1.76 4.76
CA SER A 54 7.62 -2.14 3.70
C SER A 54 6.16 -1.94 4.12
N PHE A 55 5.82 -2.31 5.37
CA PHE A 55 4.47 -2.12 5.91
C PHE A 55 4.15 -0.64 6.13
N LYS A 56 5.08 0.12 6.70
CA LYS A 56 4.93 1.58 6.90
C LYS A 56 4.75 2.31 5.56
N THR A 57 5.55 1.96 4.56
CA THR A 57 5.44 2.53 3.21
C THR A 57 4.06 2.26 2.61
N TYR A 58 3.55 1.04 2.74
CA TYR A 58 2.21 0.69 2.26
C TYR A 58 1.11 1.49 2.98
N GLN A 59 1.18 1.65 4.29
CA GLN A 59 0.23 2.47 5.03
C GLN A 59 0.23 3.93 4.55
N ILE A 60 1.41 4.51 4.31
CA ILE A 60 1.53 5.87 3.76
C ILE A 60 0.91 5.94 2.36
N MET A 61 1.15 4.95 1.50
CA MET A 61 0.56 4.90 0.17
C MET A 61 -0.96 4.77 0.20
N ILE A 62 -1.52 4.04 1.17
CA ILE A 62 -2.98 4.00 1.39
C ILE A 62 -3.51 5.40 1.72
N VAL A 63 -2.90 6.11 2.65
CA VAL A 63 -3.34 7.45 3.05
C VAL A 63 -3.30 8.43 1.87
N ILE A 64 -2.21 8.41 1.08
CA ILE A 64 -2.08 9.21 -0.13
C ILE A 64 -3.19 8.85 -1.15
N SER A 65 -3.45 7.56 -1.36
CA SER A 65 -4.47 7.10 -2.29
C SER A 65 -5.89 7.50 -1.85
N ILE A 66 -6.19 7.47 -0.55
CA ILE A 66 -7.46 7.98 0.00
C ILE A 66 -7.61 9.47 -0.31
N ALA A 67 -6.58 10.27 -0.04
CA ALA A 67 -6.62 11.71 -0.31
C ALA A 67 -6.87 11.99 -1.81
N PHE A 68 -6.19 11.25 -2.70
CA PHE A 68 -6.41 11.37 -4.15
C PHE A 68 -7.80 10.92 -4.59
N ALA A 69 -8.34 9.85 -4.00
CA ALA A 69 -9.70 9.40 -4.26
C ALA A 69 -10.73 10.48 -3.90
N PHE A 70 -10.56 11.16 -2.76
CA PHE A 70 -11.41 12.31 -2.41
C PHE A 70 -11.28 13.46 -3.41
N VAL A 71 -10.06 13.83 -3.79
CA VAL A 71 -9.84 14.89 -4.79
C VAL A 71 -10.49 14.51 -6.12
N SER A 72 -10.43 13.25 -6.53
CA SER A 72 -10.99 12.78 -7.80
C SER A 72 -12.51 12.92 -7.90
N LEU A 73 -13.23 13.01 -6.78
CA LEU A 73 -14.68 13.25 -6.77
C LEU A 73 -15.06 14.67 -7.21
N TYR A 74 -14.19 15.64 -6.96
CA TYR A 74 -14.46 17.06 -7.22
C TYR A 74 -13.70 17.61 -8.41
N TYR A 75 -12.52 17.04 -8.71
CA TYR A 75 -11.61 17.54 -9.72
C TYR A 75 -12.22 17.65 -11.13
N PRO A 76 -12.96 16.67 -11.64
CA PRO A 76 -13.60 16.77 -12.96
C PRO A 76 -14.53 17.98 -13.10
N LYS A 77 -15.20 18.36 -12.01
CA LYS A 77 -16.12 19.52 -11.99
C LYS A 77 -15.39 20.87 -11.97
N ILE A 78 -14.15 20.89 -11.46
CA ILE A 78 -13.33 22.10 -11.34
C ILE A 78 -12.59 22.38 -12.65
N VAL A 79 -12.21 21.33 -13.37
CA VAL A 79 -11.33 21.38 -14.56
C VAL A 79 -12.12 21.23 -15.86
N ASP A 80 -13.43 21.38 -15.78
CA ASP A 80 -14.30 21.31 -16.96
C ASP A 80 -13.81 22.30 -18.06
N GLY A 81 -13.56 21.74 -19.27
CA GLY A 81 -13.01 22.49 -20.40
C GLY A 81 -11.48 22.58 -20.49
N HIS A 82 -10.72 21.95 -19.58
CA HIS A 82 -9.25 21.93 -19.59
C HIS A 82 -8.68 20.49 -19.74
N ASP A 83 -8.75 19.93 -20.94
CA ASP A 83 -8.31 18.53 -21.21
C ASP A 83 -6.88 18.23 -20.77
N LEU A 84 -5.96 19.19 -20.90
CA LEU A 84 -4.55 19.01 -20.48
C LEU A 84 -4.43 18.78 -18.98
N LEU A 85 -5.13 19.56 -18.17
CA LEU A 85 -5.11 19.43 -16.71
C LEU A 85 -5.75 18.10 -16.27
N MET A 86 -6.81 17.69 -16.95
CA MET A 86 -7.46 16.40 -16.68
C MET A 86 -6.54 15.24 -17.00
N ASN A 87 -5.80 15.26 -18.11
CA ASN A 87 -4.84 14.23 -18.47
C ASN A 87 -3.67 14.13 -17.49
N ILE A 88 -3.15 15.28 -17.02
CA ILE A 88 -2.11 15.32 -15.98
C ILE A 88 -2.63 14.66 -14.69
N PHE A 89 -3.84 15.00 -14.27
CA PHE A 89 -4.45 14.43 -13.08
C PHE A 89 -4.61 12.91 -13.18
N VAL A 90 -5.17 12.41 -14.28
CA VAL A 90 -5.32 10.95 -14.52
C VAL A 90 -3.97 10.25 -14.51
N THR A 91 -2.94 10.85 -15.10
CA THR A 91 -1.58 10.28 -15.12
C THR A 91 -1.01 10.16 -13.70
N ILE A 92 -1.11 11.23 -12.90
CA ILE A 92 -0.64 11.22 -11.50
C ILE A 92 -1.40 10.18 -10.68
N HIS A 93 -2.73 10.14 -10.83
CA HIS A 93 -3.58 9.17 -10.12
C HIS A 93 -3.21 7.72 -10.49
N SER A 94 -2.96 7.45 -11.77
CA SER A 94 -2.51 6.15 -12.25
C SER A 94 -1.17 5.74 -11.63
N LEU A 95 -0.21 6.65 -11.53
CA LEU A 95 1.09 6.40 -10.89
C LEU A 95 0.95 6.07 -9.40
N ILE A 96 0.06 6.78 -8.68
CA ILE A 96 -0.22 6.51 -7.27
C ILE A 96 -0.81 5.11 -7.09
N ILE A 97 -1.79 4.71 -7.91
CA ILE A 97 -2.40 3.39 -7.84
C ILE A 97 -1.38 2.28 -8.19
N LEU A 98 -0.55 2.49 -9.21
CA LEU A 98 0.52 1.54 -9.54
C LEU A 98 1.53 1.37 -8.41
N THR A 99 1.90 2.46 -7.76
CA THR A 99 2.81 2.42 -6.59
C THR A 99 2.15 1.72 -5.39
N LEU A 100 0.85 1.92 -5.19
CA LEU A 100 0.08 1.21 -4.16
C LEU A 100 0.07 -0.31 -4.43
N LEU A 101 -0.21 -0.72 -5.65
CA LEU A 101 -0.20 -2.13 -6.05
C LEU A 101 1.20 -2.75 -5.90
N TYR A 102 2.24 -2.04 -6.30
CA TYR A 102 3.63 -2.49 -6.11
C TYR A 102 3.97 -2.67 -4.62
N SER A 103 3.60 -1.71 -3.77
CA SER A 103 3.83 -1.81 -2.33
C SER A 103 3.03 -2.96 -1.68
N MET A 104 1.84 -3.25 -2.21
CA MET A 104 1.04 -4.41 -1.79
C MET A 104 1.75 -5.74 -2.12
N ILE A 105 2.29 -5.88 -3.33
CA ILE A 105 3.06 -7.08 -3.72
C ILE A 105 4.27 -7.24 -2.79
N LYS A 106 4.97 -6.15 -2.50
CA LYS A 106 6.13 -6.16 -1.59
C LYS A 106 5.77 -6.65 -0.18
N ILE A 107 4.61 -6.22 0.34
CA ILE A 107 4.12 -6.70 1.63
C ILE A 107 3.75 -8.19 1.60
N VAL A 108 3.05 -8.63 0.56
CA VAL A 108 2.70 -10.04 0.42
C VAL A 108 3.96 -10.91 0.43
N ASN A 109 5.00 -10.54 -0.31
CA ASN A 109 6.27 -11.25 -0.30
C ASN A 109 6.91 -11.22 1.09
N MET A 110 6.95 -10.08 1.75
CA MET A 110 7.45 -9.96 3.13
C MET A 110 6.69 -10.89 4.09
N ILE A 111 5.36 -10.92 4.02
CA ILE A 111 4.56 -11.83 4.86
C ILE A 111 4.91 -13.29 4.59
N LEU A 112 5.10 -13.67 3.32
CA LEU A 112 5.52 -15.02 2.94
C LEU A 112 6.90 -15.38 3.53
N ASP A 113 7.84 -14.42 3.54
CA ASP A 113 9.14 -14.60 4.17
C ASP A 113 9.01 -14.84 5.69
N TYR A 114 8.10 -14.14 6.38
CA TYR A 114 7.79 -14.38 7.78
C TYR A 114 7.08 -15.73 8.03
N TYR A 115 6.42 -16.30 7.02
CA TYR A 115 5.86 -17.65 7.11
C TYR A 115 6.92 -18.76 6.95
N ASP A 116 8.10 -18.46 6.39
CA ASP A 116 9.24 -19.40 6.34
C ASP A 116 10.07 -19.28 7.63
N PRO A 117 10.20 -20.37 8.44
CA PRO A 117 10.96 -20.34 9.68
C PRO A 117 12.44 -19.95 9.50
N ASN A 118 13.07 -20.30 8.38
CA ASN A 118 14.47 -19.98 8.12
C ASN A 118 14.64 -18.48 7.86
N SER A 119 13.78 -17.90 7.01
CA SER A 119 13.79 -16.47 6.72
C SER A 119 13.44 -15.64 7.95
N LEU A 120 12.55 -16.13 8.82
CA LEU A 120 12.20 -15.47 10.07
C LEU A 120 13.40 -15.36 11.03
N ILE A 121 14.23 -16.40 11.12
CA ILE A 121 15.45 -16.39 11.96
C ILE A 121 16.42 -15.31 11.46
N ASP A 122 16.61 -15.20 10.16
CA ASP A 122 17.47 -14.18 9.55
C ASP A 122 16.94 -12.76 9.82
N HIS A 123 15.62 -12.54 9.70
CA HIS A 123 14.99 -11.25 10.02
C HIS A 123 15.17 -10.85 11.49
N ILE A 124 14.97 -11.79 12.42
CA ILE A 124 15.15 -11.54 13.86
C ILE A 124 16.62 -11.25 14.18
N SER A 125 17.55 -11.99 13.58
CA SER A 125 18.99 -11.78 13.76
C SER A 125 19.42 -10.40 13.29
N ASN A 126 18.96 -9.96 12.12
CA ASN A 126 19.25 -8.64 11.58
C ASN A 126 18.65 -7.52 12.44
N TYR A 127 17.43 -7.71 12.92
CA TYR A 127 16.78 -6.73 13.82
C TYR A 127 17.54 -6.56 15.14
N LEU A 128 18.05 -7.65 15.71
CA LEU A 128 18.86 -7.61 16.95
C LEU A 128 20.21 -6.92 16.72
N MET A 129 20.85 -7.13 15.58
CA MET A 129 22.11 -6.47 15.24
C MET A 129 21.92 -4.96 15.05
N ASP A 130 20.85 -4.51 14.40
CA ASP A 130 20.54 -3.08 14.25
C ASP A 130 20.25 -2.43 15.61
N TYR A 131 19.54 -3.12 16.49
CA TYR A 131 19.24 -2.63 17.84
C TYR A 131 20.47 -2.47 18.72
N ASP A 132 21.45 -3.38 18.62
CA ASP A 132 22.71 -3.28 19.36
C ASP A 132 23.59 -2.13 18.82
N ASN A 133 23.62 -1.89 17.52
CA ASN A 133 24.34 -0.77 16.91
C ASN A 133 23.79 0.61 17.33
N GLU A 134 22.46 0.75 17.46
CA GLU A 134 21.83 2.00 17.92
C GLU A 134 22.08 2.29 19.42
N ARG A 135 22.52 1.29 20.20
CA ARG A 135 22.87 1.48 21.62
C ARG A 135 24.32 1.91 21.87
N GLU A 136 25.18 1.70 20.89
CA GLU A 136 26.60 2.07 20.99
C GLU A 136 26.88 3.50 20.50
N GLU A 137 25.92 4.21 19.91
CA GLU A 137 25.96 5.64 19.57
C GLU A 137 25.30 6.51 20.68
#